data_cda2ccceef322f21c85648f71cc7e6b8
#
_entry.id   cda2ccceef322f21c85648f71cc7e6b8
#
_cell.length_a   1.000
_cell.length_b   1.000
_cell.length_c   1.000
_cell.angle_alpha   90.00
_cell.angle_beta   90.00
_cell.angle_gamma   90.00
#
_symmetry.space_group_name_H-M   'P 1'
#
loop_
_entity.id
_entity.type
_entity.pdbx_description
1 polymer ?
#
loop_
_entity_poly.entity_id
_entity_poly.type
_entity_poly.pdbx_seq_one_letter_code
_entity_poly.pdbx_strand_id
1 'polypeptide(L)'
;TFKPDTVLNHGDVISTDEYSIEVIHTPGHASNHLCFYLKEINCLLTGDHIMDGSTVVIAPPDGNMTEYIDSLNLLNNYDIDYFAPGHGNFMSEPTKTIKSIIRHRLSRESKVLRCVEKDQNSNIDDLLPLVYDDVPEMLYPIAKMSLLAHLIKLVEDGKILSKDNLYSSS
;
A
#
# COMPACT_ATOMS: atom_id res chain seq x y z
N THR A 1 -10.36 10.11 24.47
CA THR A 1 -10.78 9.62 23.12
C THR A 1 -10.92 10.84 22.23
N PHE A 2 -10.19 10.90 21.13
CA PHE A 2 -10.36 11.96 20.12
C PHE A 2 -11.76 11.83 19.51
N LYS A 3 -12.48 12.95 19.36
CA LYS A 3 -13.74 13.02 18.67
C LYS A 3 -13.65 14.14 17.64
N PRO A 4 -13.72 13.83 16.33
CA PRO A 4 -13.65 14.85 15.29
C PRO A 4 -14.95 15.67 15.28
N ASP A 5 -14.86 16.93 14.92
CA ASP A 5 -16.03 17.80 14.69
C ASP A 5 -16.76 17.42 13.40
N THR A 6 -16.02 16.94 12.40
CA THR A 6 -16.56 16.50 11.11
C THR A 6 -15.86 15.20 10.68
N VAL A 7 -16.64 14.24 10.20
CA VAL A 7 -16.15 13.01 9.56
C VAL A 7 -16.14 13.24 8.06
N LEU A 8 -14.99 12.96 7.42
CA LEU A 8 -14.81 13.12 5.98
C LEU A 8 -14.91 11.77 5.26
N ASN A 9 -15.52 11.77 4.08
CA ASN A 9 -15.68 10.61 3.22
C ASN A 9 -15.09 10.88 1.83
N HIS A 10 -14.89 9.82 1.06
CA HIS A 10 -14.47 9.95 -0.34
C HIS A 10 -15.42 10.85 -1.13
N GLY A 11 -14.85 11.80 -1.86
CA GLY A 11 -15.59 12.76 -2.67
C GLY A 11 -16.06 14.01 -1.92
N ASP A 12 -15.93 14.08 -0.59
CA ASP A 12 -16.21 15.32 0.13
C ASP A 12 -15.25 16.43 -0.34
N VAL A 13 -15.77 17.66 -0.38
CA VAL A 13 -14.98 18.83 -0.77
C VAL A 13 -15.03 19.87 0.35
N ILE A 14 -13.84 20.25 0.82
CA ILE A 14 -13.64 21.37 1.75
C ILE A 14 -13.24 22.58 0.93
N SER A 15 -14.08 23.63 0.90
CA SER A 15 -13.81 24.84 0.12
C SER A 15 -13.75 26.07 0.98
N THR A 16 -12.84 26.97 0.60
CA THR A 16 -12.74 28.34 1.08
C THR A 16 -12.77 29.29 -0.13
N ASP A 17 -12.60 30.59 0.09
CA ASP A 17 -12.48 31.57 -1.00
C ASP A 17 -11.16 31.42 -1.77
N GLU A 18 -10.17 30.71 -1.22
CA GLU A 18 -8.81 30.62 -1.77
C GLU A 18 -8.49 29.24 -2.37
N TYR A 19 -9.09 28.15 -1.86
CA TYR A 19 -8.77 26.78 -2.29
C TYR A 19 -9.93 25.81 -2.10
N SER A 20 -9.85 24.71 -2.83
CA SER A 20 -10.74 23.54 -2.71
C SER A 20 -9.94 22.27 -2.54
N ILE A 21 -10.27 21.49 -1.51
CA ILE A 21 -9.64 20.23 -1.19
C ILE A 21 -10.65 19.13 -1.37
N GLU A 22 -10.41 18.22 -2.30
CA GLU A 22 -11.21 17.01 -2.46
C GLU A 22 -10.61 15.86 -1.63
N VAL A 23 -11.46 15.16 -0.89
CA VAL A 23 -11.09 14.02 -0.06
C VAL A 23 -11.13 12.74 -0.88
N ILE A 24 -10.03 12.00 -0.92
CA ILE A 24 -9.93 10.72 -1.63
C ILE A 24 -9.63 9.62 -0.62
N HIS A 25 -10.58 8.68 -0.45
CA HIS A 25 -10.36 7.50 0.39
C HIS A 25 -9.39 6.55 -0.32
N THR A 26 -8.26 6.25 0.32
CA THR A 26 -7.17 5.44 -0.21
C THR A 26 -6.77 4.35 0.79
N PRO A 27 -7.66 3.35 1.02
CA PRO A 27 -7.37 2.27 1.95
C PRO A 27 -6.19 1.42 1.49
N GLY A 28 -5.65 0.64 2.42
CA GLY A 28 -4.59 -0.34 2.15
C GLY A 28 -3.40 -0.25 3.09
N HIS A 29 -2.83 0.94 3.36
CA HIS A 29 -1.90 1.13 4.49
C HIS A 29 -2.66 1.11 5.82
N ALA A 30 -3.74 1.87 5.87
CA ALA A 30 -4.75 1.86 6.93
C ALA A 30 -6.14 1.89 6.27
N SER A 31 -7.11 1.22 6.88
CA SER A 31 -8.47 1.09 6.32
C SER A 31 -9.21 2.42 6.20
N ASN A 32 -8.85 3.40 7.03
CA ASN A 32 -9.44 4.74 7.06
C ASN A 32 -8.56 5.83 6.42
N HIS A 33 -7.54 5.45 5.65
CA HIS A 33 -6.61 6.41 5.09
C HIS A 33 -7.28 7.34 4.07
N LEU A 34 -6.99 8.64 4.15
CA LEU A 34 -7.46 9.67 3.24
C LEU A 34 -6.27 10.42 2.64
N CYS A 35 -6.31 10.63 1.33
CA CYS A 35 -5.51 11.61 0.62
C CYS A 35 -6.35 12.88 0.39
N PHE A 36 -5.68 14.02 0.22
CA PHE A 36 -6.33 15.31 0.03
C PHE A 36 -5.81 15.98 -1.25
N TYR A 37 -6.70 16.19 -2.22
CA TYR A 37 -6.35 16.75 -3.51
C TYR A 37 -6.65 18.25 -3.56
N LEU A 38 -5.60 19.07 -3.65
CA LEU A 38 -5.66 20.52 -3.84
C LEU A 38 -5.80 20.82 -5.33
N LYS A 39 -7.01 21.20 -5.76
CA LYS A 39 -7.37 21.36 -7.18
C LYS A 39 -6.64 22.50 -7.87
N GLU A 40 -6.42 23.62 -7.17
CA GLU A 40 -5.83 24.83 -7.72
C GLU A 40 -4.37 24.66 -8.17
N ILE A 41 -3.68 23.66 -7.63
CA ILE A 41 -2.25 23.41 -7.91
C ILE A 41 -1.99 21.96 -8.31
N ASN A 42 -3.03 21.15 -8.58
CA ASN A 42 -2.94 19.75 -8.93
C ASN A 42 -2.03 18.95 -7.99
N CYS A 43 -2.09 19.24 -6.69
CA CYS A 43 -1.24 18.62 -5.69
C CYS A 43 -2.03 17.65 -4.80
N LEU A 44 -1.55 16.44 -4.64
CA LEU A 44 -2.12 15.45 -3.74
C LEU A 44 -1.27 15.33 -2.48
N LEU A 45 -1.87 15.62 -1.32
CA LEU A 45 -1.32 15.27 -0.01
C LEU A 45 -1.56 13.78 0.21
N THR A 46 -0.50 12.98 0.18
CA THR A 46 -0.61 11.51 0.14
C THR A 46 -0.51 10.85 1.51
N GLY A 47 -0.20 11.62 2.58
CA GLY A 47 0.06 11.04 3.90
C GLY A 47 1.08 9.89 3.80
N ASP A 48 0.72 8.74 4.37
CA ASP A 48 1.54 7.54 4.32
C ASP A 48 1.12 6.56 3.20
N HIS A 49 0.20 6.95 2.32
CA HIS A 49 -0.16 6.11 1.16
C HIS A 49 0.98 6.04 0.13
N ILE A 50 1.64 7.17 -0.12
CA ILE A 50 2.83 7.27 -0.98
C ILE A 50 3.88 8.08 -0.24
N MET A 51 5.09 7.55 -0.08
CA MET A 51 6.23 8.19 0.56
C MET A 51 7.41 8.32 -0.42
N ASP A 52 8.23 9.36 -0.22
CA ASP A 52 9.48 9.50 -0.96
C ASP A 52 10.57 8.59 -0.38
N GLY A 53 11.34 7.96 -1.27
CA GLY A 53 12.52 7.17 -0.92
C GLY A 53 12.28 5.79 -0.28
N SER A 54 11.01 5.43 0.02
CA SER A 54 10.68 4.12 0.57
C SER A 54 9.27 3.67 0.18
N THR A 55 8.97 2.38 0.36
CA THR A 55 7.60 1.86 0.23
C THR A 55 6.96 1.74 1.60
N VAL A 56 5.70 2.14 1.70
CA VAL A 56 4.92 2.05 2.94
C VAL A 56 4.76 0.59 3.39
N VAL A 57 4.68 0.37 4.69
CA VAL A 57 4.37 -0.96 5.25
C VAL A 57 2.87 -1.21 5.15
N ILE A 58 2.50 -2.38 4.66
CA ILE A 58 1.12 -2.87 4.68
C ILE A 58 1.04 -3.93 5.77
N ALA A 59 0.34 -3.61 6.85
CA ALA A 59 0.32 -4.43 8.06
C ALA A 59 -1.10 -4.92 8.40
N PRO A 60 -1.46 -6.17 8.06
CA PRO A 60 -2.71 -6.75 8.52
C PRO A 60 -2.81 -6.78 10.08
N PRO A 61 -4.02 -6.70 10.67
CA PRO A 61 -5.33 -6.82 10.00
C PRO A 61 -5.87 -5.52 9.40
N ASP A 62 -5.37 -4.34 9.72
CA ASP A 62 -5.87 -3.07 9.21
C ASP A 62 -5.37 -2.81 7.77
N GLY A 63 -4.09 -3.12 7.50
CA GLY A 63 -3.51 -2.99 6.17
C GLY A 63 -3.94 -4.12 5.22
N ASN A 64 -4.27 -3.77 3.96
CA ASN A 64 -4.70 -4.70 2.91
C ASN A 64 -3.97 -4.41 1.60
N MET A 65 -3.30 -5.43 1.01
CA MET A 65 -2.47 -5.25 -0.18
C MET A 65 -3.32 -5.07 -1.45
N THR A 66 -4.47 -5.69 -1.54
CA THR A 66 -5.40 -5.53 -2.68
C THR A 66 -5.93 -4.10 -2.70
N GLU A 67 -6.49 -3.64 -1.57
CA GLU A 67 -7.00 -2.27 -1.44
C GLU A 67 -5.92 -1.22 -1.69
N TYR A 68 -4.67 -1.49 -1.25
CA TYR A 68 -3.55 -0.59 -1.50
C TYR A 68 -3.24 -0.42 -3.00
N ILE A 69 -3.20 -1.53 -3.75
CA ILE A 69 -2.97 -1.50 -5.20
C ILE A 69 -4.15 -0.84 -5.92
N ASP A 70 -5.39 -1.10 -5.49
CA ASP A 70 -6.59 -0.50 -6.06
C ASP A 70 -6.63 1.01 -5.81
N SER A 71 -6.26 1.45 -4.60
CA SER A 71 -6.13 2.87 -4.25
C SER A 71 -5.07 3.58 -5.08
N LEU A 72 -3.91 2.94 -5.33
CA LEU A 72 -2.90 3.49 -6.25
C LEU A 72 -3.43 3.62 -7.68
N ASN A 73 -4.20 2.64 -8.17
CA ASN A 73 -4.83 2.69 -9.49
C ASN A 73 -5.91 3.77 -9.57
N LEU A 74 -6.69 3.98 -8.51
CA LEU A 74 -7.68 5.05 -8.41
C LEU A 74 -7.06 6.43 -8.66
N LEU A 75 -5.87 6.68 -8.12
CA LEU A 75 -5.17 7.97 -8.27
C LEU A 75 -4.79 8.29 -9.73
N ASN A 76 -4.71 7.31 -10.63
CA ASN A 76 -4.49 7.56 -12.06
C ASN A 76 -5.67 8.27 -12.75
N ASN A 77 -6.84 8.37 -12.11
CA ASN A 77 -8.00 9.07 -12.65
C ASN A 77 -7.99 10.58 -12.31
N TYR A 78 -7.01 11.04 -11.55
CA TYR A 78 -6.85 12.44 -11.15
C TYR A 78 -5.71 13.10 -11.92
N ASP A 79 -5.87 14.38 -12.24
CA ASP A 79 -4.84 15.19 -12.91
C ASP A 79 -3.87 15.75 -11.85
N ILE A 80 -2.93 14.92 -11.41
CA ILE A 80 -2.00 15.23 -10.33
C ILE A 80 -0.63 15.58 -10.93
N ASP A 81 -0.14 16.77 -10.62
CA ASP A 81 1.21 17.22 -11.00
C ASP A 81 2.26 16.88 -9.93
N TYR A 82 1.84 16.89 -8.65
CA TYR A 82 2.75 16.70 -7.53
C TYR A 82 2.14 15.85 -6.42
N PHE A 83 2.98 15.03 -5.79
CA PHE A 83 2.69 14.42 -4.49
C PHE A 83 3.40 15.19 -3.37
N ALA A 84 2.67 15.46 -2.29
CA ALA A 84 3.18 15.95 -1.02
C ALA A 84 2.99 14.86 0.05
N PRO A 85 4.01 14.00 0.28
CA PRO A 85 3.91 12.89 1.21
C PRO A 85 3.99 13.33 2.67
N GLY A 86 3.53 12.49 3.59
CA GLY A 86 3.72 12.68 5.02
C GLY A 86 5.19 12.58 5.44
N HIS A 87 5.98 11.83 4.68
CA HIS A 87 7.42 11.63 4.89
C HIS A 87 8.21 11.77 3.57
N GLY A 88 9.34 12.50 3.61
CA GLY A 88 10.20 12.75 2.46
C GLY A 88 9.94 14.08 1.77
N ASN A 89 10.29 14.16 0.49
CA ASN A 89 10.24 15.38 -0.31
C ASN A 89 9.05 15.39 -1.26
N PHE A 90 8.72 16.55 -1.81
CA PHE A 90 7.77 16.68 -2.91
C PHE A 90 8.23 15.84 -4.13
N MET A 91 7.27 15.20 -4.80
CA MET A 91 7.52 14.30 -5.92
C MET A 91 6.78 14.81 -7.16
N SER A 92 7.51 15.06 -8.25
CA SER A 92 7.01 15.71 -9.47
C SER A 92 6.65 14.74 -10.61
N GLU A 93 6.67 13.43 -10.38
CA GLU A 93 6.35 12.42 -11.41
C GLU A 93 5.29 11.43 -10.89
N PRO A 94 4.05 11.87 -10.58
CA PRO A 94 3.05 11.04 -9.92
C PRO A 94 2.76 9.73 -10.63
N THR A 95 2.48 9.78 -11.93
CA THR A 95 2.18 8.60 -12.75
C THR A 95 3.35 7.60 -12.76
N LYS A 96 4.58 8.07 -12.86
CA LYS A 96 5.78 7.21 -12.83
C LYS A 96 5.97 6.58 -11.45
N THR A 97 5.74 7.35 -10.41
CA THR A 97 5.79 6.91 -9.01
C THR A 97 4.79 5.80 -8.74
N ILE A 98 3.50 6.02 -9.08
CA ILE A 98 2.45 5.01 -8.94
C ILE A 98 2.83 3.71 -9.67
N LYS A 99 3.21 3.80 -10.93
CA LYS A 99 3.63 2.63 -11.73
C LYS A 99 4.82 1.89 -11.11
N SER A 100 5.77 2.64 -10.55
CA SER A 100 6.95 2.05 -9.89
C SER A 100 6.57 1.29 -8.62
N ILE A 101 5.69 1.87 -7.79
CA ILE A 101 5.21 1.24 -6.55
C ILE A 101 4.42 -0.04 -6.89
N ILE A 102 3.46 0.04 -7.80
CA ILE A 102 2.65 -1.12 -8.21
C ILE A 102 3.57 -2.24 -8.74
N ARG A 103 4.51 -1.91 -9.63
CA ARG A 103 5.47 -2.88 -10.15
C ARG A 103 6.30 -3.52 -9.05
N HIS A 104 6.78 -2.74 -8.08
CA HIS A 104 7.52 -3.25 -6.93
C HIS A 104 6.67 -4.25 -6.12
N ARG A 105 5.41 -3.90 -5.82
CA ARG A 105 4.48 -4.79 -5.07
C ARG A 105 4.22 -6.10 -5.83
N LEU A 106 3.89 -6.03 -7.11
CA LEU A 106 3.63 -7.21 -7.94
C LEU A 106 4.88 -8.07 -8.15
N SER A 107 6.07 -7.46 -8.24
CA SER A 107 7.33 -8.19 -8.29
C SER A 107 7.58 -8.96 -6.99
N ARG A 108 7.34 -8.35 -5.83
CA ARG A 108 7.45 -9.01 -4.52
C ARG A 108 6.42 -10.13 -4.39
N GLU A 109 5.17 -9.90 -4.78
CA GLU A 109 4.10 -10.92 -4.80
C GLU A 109 4.49 -12.13 -5.65
N SER A 110 5.04 -11.89 -6.84
CA SER A 110 5.53 -12.96 -7.71
C SER A 110 6.69 -13.74 -7.07
N LYS A 111 7.53 -13.09 -6.28
CA LYS A 111 8.60 -13.77 -5.53
C LYS A 111 8.03 -14.63 -4.41
N VAL A 112 7.03 -14.11 -3.67
CA VAL A 112 6.31 -14.88 -2.63
C VAL A 112 5.72 -16.14 -3.24
N LEU A 113 4.97 -16.01 -4.34
CA LEU A 113 4.34 -17.14 -5.02
C LEU A 113 5.37 -18.21 -5.39
N ARG A 114 6.48 -17.83 -6.05
CA ARG A 114 7.55 -18.78 -6.41
C ARG A 114 8.18 -19.48 -5.20
N CYS A 115 8.34 -18.78 -4.07
CA CYS A 115 8.86 -19.39 -2.84
C CYS A 115 7.88 -20.45 -2.30
N VAL A 116 6.58 -20.14 -2.24
CA VAL A 116 5.55 -21.09 -1.80
C VAL A 116 5.45 -22.29 -2.74
N GLU A 117 5.53 -22.10 -4.05
CA GLU A 117 5.52 -23.18 -5.03
C GLU A 117 6.72 -24.14 -4.88
N LYS A 118 7.88 -23.57 -4.53
CA LYS A 118 9.12 -24.34 -4.36
C LYS A 118 9.15 -25.10 -3.02
N ASP A 119 8.75 -24.44 -1.94
CA ASP A 119 8.80 -24.96 -0.58
C ASP A 119 7.37 -25.14 -0.04
N GLN A 120 6.73 -26.25 -0.40
CA GLN A 120 5.37 -26.58 0.01
C GLN A 120 5.23 -26.72 1.53
N ASN A 121 4.14 -26.24 2.09
CA ASN A 121 3.84 -26.23 3.53
C ASN A 121 4.84 -25.44 4.38
N SER A 122 5.35 -24.35 3.84
CA SER A 122 6.20 -23.39 4.58
C SER A 122 5.36 -22.45 5.42
N ASN A 123 5.84 -22.08 6.59
CA ASN A 123 5.28 -21.00 7.39
C ASN A 123 5.90 -19.65 7.00
N ILE A 124 5.36 -18.55 7.54
CA ILE A 124 5.83 -17.21 7.21
C ILE A 124 7.29 -16.95 7.60
N ASP A 125 7.78 -17.59 8.68
CA ASP A 125 9.17 -17.41 9.14
C ASP A 125 10.16 -18.14 8.23
N ASP A 126 9.78 -19.25 7.64
CA ASP A 126 10.56 -19.97 6.62
C ASP A 126 10.63 -19.18 5.30
N LEU A 127 9.51 -18.54 4.91
CA LEU A 127 9.41 -17.76 3.67
C LEU A 127 10.12 -16.40 3.76
N LEU A 128 10.18 -15.79 4.95
CA LEU A 128 10.68 -14.43 5.12
C LEU A 128 12.10 -14.22 4.58
N PRO A 129 13.13 -15.02 4.94
CA PRO A 129 14.49 -14.84 4.43
C PRO A 129 14.61 -15.15 2.94
N LEU A 130 13.72 -15.97 2.38
CA LEU A 130 13.73 -16.32 0.95
C LEU A 130 13.13 -15.20 0.10
N VAL A 131 12.07 -14.57 0.61
CA VAL A 131 11.37 -13.48 -0.09
C VAL A 131 12.10 -12.15 0.06
N TYR A 132 12.71 -11.90 1.22
CA TYR A 132 13.37 -10.65 1.58
C TYR A 132 14.89 -10.81 1.71
N ASP A 133 15.52 -11.64 0.85
CA ASP A 133 16.97 -11.84 0.77
C ASP A 133 17.77 -10.57 0.40
N ASP A 134 17.07 -9.56 -0.12
CA ASP A 134 17.58 -8.23 -0.49
C ASP A 134 17.40 -7.18 0.63
N VAL A 135 16.89 -7.58 1.81
CA VAL A 135 16.60 -6.68 2.95
C VAL A 135 17.46 -7.08 4.15
N PRO A 136 18.09 -6.12 4.86
CA PRO A 136 18.83 -6.42 6.09
C PRO A 136 17.93 -7.09 7.15
N GLU A 137 18.45 -8.13 7.82
CA GLU A 137 17.69 -8.92 8.81
C GLU A 137 17.07 -8.06 9.94
N MET A 138 17.70 -6.95 10.31
CA MET A 138 17.18 -6.02 11.30
C MET A 138 15.81 -5.43 10.90
N LEU A 139 15.46 -5.45 9.60
CA LEU A 139 14.17 -5.00 9.07
C LEU A 139 13.14 -6.12 8.88
N TYR A 140 13.51 -7.37 9.18
CA TYR A 140 12.61 -8.52 9.04
C TYR A 140 11.30 -8.40 9.83
N PRO A 141 11.26 -7.83 11.04
CA PRO A 141 9.99 -7.62 11.74
C PRO A 141 8.99 -6.78 10.94
N ILE A 142 9.48 -5.75 10.24
CA ILE A 142 8.65 -4.88 9.40
C ILE A 142 8.32 -5.59 8.06
N ALA A 143 9.31 -6.23 7.43
CA ALA A 143 9.14 -6.97 6.19
C ALA A 143 8.13 -8.12 6.34
N LYS A 144 8.10 -8.78 7.50
CA LYS A 144 7.15 -9.86 7.82
C LYS A 144 5.68 -9.39 7.75
N MET A 145 5.39 -8.16 8.16
CA MET A 145 4.04 -7.58 8.05
C MET A 145 3.60 -7.49 6.58
N SER A 146 4.46 -6.94 5.74
CA SER A 146 4.18 -6.84 4.29
C SER A 146 4.17 -8.22 3.61
N LEU A 147 4.98 -9.18 4.07
CA LEU A 147 4.91 -10.58 3.59
C LEU A 147 3.53 -11.18 3.90
N LEU A 148 3.05 -11.00 5.12
CA LEU A 148 1.71 -11.47 5.52
C LEU A 148 0.62 -10.86 4.62
N ALA A 149 0.71 -9.56 4.31
CA ALA A 149 -0.25 -8.92 3.42
C ALA A 149 -0.23 -9.52 1.99
N HIS A 150 0.94 -9.87 1.45
CA HIS A 150 1.05 -10.57 0.18
C HIS A 150 0.49 -11.99 0.24
N LEU A 151 0.76 -12.72 1.32
CA LEU A 151 0.24 -14.08 1.50
C LEU A 151 -1.28 -14.10 1.59
N ILE A 152 -1.88 -13.17 2.35
CA ILE A 152 -3.34 -13.02 2.43
C ILE A 152 -3.91 -12.76 1.04
N LYS A 153 -3.37 -11.79 0.30
CA LYS A 153 -3.81 -11.48 -1.06
C LYS A 153 -3.72 -12.70 -1.99
N LEU A 154 -2.62 -13.43 -1.96
CA LEU A 154 -2.45 -14.63 -2.80
C LEU A 154 -3.45 -15.74 -2.45
N VAL A 155 -3.85 -15.88 -1.18
CA VAL A 155 -4.91 -16.80 -0.76
C VAL A 155 -6.27 -16.33 -1.28
N GLU A 156 -6.59 -15.04 -1.14
CA GLU A 156 -7.83 -14.43 -1.64
C GLU A 156 -7.94 -14.54 -3.17
N ASP A 157 -6.82 -14.39 -3.88
CA ASP A 157 -6.75 -14.59 -5.34
C ASP A 157 -6.84 -16.07 -5.76
N GLY A 158 -6.86 -17.02 -4.81
CA GLY A 158 -6.89 -18.46 -5.09
C GLY A 158 -5.59 -19.01 -5.67
N LYS A 159 -4.47 -18.28 -5.56
CA LYS A 159 -3.15 -18.68 -6.10
C LYS A 159 -2.38 -19.61 -5.17
N ILE A 160 -2.65 -19.52 -3.88
CA ILE A 160 -2.08 -20.40 -2.85
C ILE A 160 -3.14 -20.81 -1.84
N LEU A 161 -2.87 -21.87 -1.10
CA LEU A 161 -3.70 -22.34 0.00
C LEU A 161 -3.04 -22.01 1.34
N SER A 162 -3.86 -21.77 2.36
CA SER A 162 -3.40 -21.61 3.74
C SER A 162 -4.14 -22.59 4.64
N LYS A 163 -3.39 -23.38 5.42
CA LYS A 163 -3.92 -24.29 6.44
C LYS A 163 -2.96 -24.35 7.62
N ASP A 164 -3.47 -24.13 8.83
CA ASP A 164 -2.69 -24.21 10.09
C ASP A 164 -1.45 -23.30 10.06
N ASN A 165 -1.55 -22.11 9.46
CA ASN A 165 -0.46 -21.14 9.21
C ASN A 165 0.66 -21.66 8.28
N LEU A 166 0.40 -22.70 7.52
CA LEU A 166 1.26 -23.19 6.45
C LEU A 166 0.68 -22.80 5.10
N TYR A 167 1.56 -22.49 4.15
CA TYR A 167 1.22 -22.06 2.80
C TYR A 167 1.71 -23.07 1.78
N SER A 168 0.86 -23.37 0.79
CA SER A 168 1.18 -24.30 -0.30
C SER A 168 0.57 -23.79 -1.62
N SER A 169 1.04 -24.32 -2.75
CA SER A 169 0.41 -24.03 -4.05
C SER A 169 -1.03 -24.58 -4.08
N SER A 170 -1.90 -23.88 -4.79
CA SER A 170 -3.28 -24.31 -5.06
C SER A 170 -3.35 -25.44 -6.09
#